data_88929cd5f39a604cba230691a4e4b0b4
#
_entry.id   88929cd5f39a604cba230691a4e4b0b4
#
_cell.length_a   1.000
_cell.length_b   1.000
_cell.length_c   1.000
_cell.angle_alpha   90.00
_cell.angle_beta   90.00
_cell.angle_gamma   90.00
#
_symmetry.space_group_name_H-M   'P 1'
#
loop_
_entity.id
_entity.type
_entity.pdbx_description
1 polymer ?
#
loop_
_entity_poly.entity_id
_entity_poly.type
_entity_poly.pdbx_seq_one_letter_code
_entity_poly.pdbx_strand_id
1 'polypeptide(L)'
;TDKDLNLIEEGPVIAIKTPEKAIEEMDDWNTNQHNKSGLVDRIKKSSYTYFDAQEMTIEFLDKYIERNKSPMCGSGICQDRRFLARCMPDLERFFHYRNLDVSTIKEIVNRWYPNIKFKKDPQHLALQDIKDSIDELKFYRNTIFADIT
;
A
#
# COMPACT_ATOMS: atom_id res chain seq x y z
N THR A 1 -9.87 5.74 1.58
CA THR A 1 -10.34 7.05 1.06
C THR A 1 -11.66 6.91 0.34
N ASP A 2 -12.38 8.04 0.21
CA ASP A 2 -13.51 8.16 -0.71
C ASP A 2 -13.04 8.41 -2.16
N LYS A 3 -14.01 8.61 -3.10
CA LYS A 3 -13.73 8.93 -4.51
C LYS A 3 -13.01 10.26 -4.72
N ASP A 4 -13.04 11.16 -3.74
CA ASP A 4 -12.40 12.47 -3.77
C ASP A 4 -11.04 12.46 -3.06
N LEU A 5 -10.56 11.29 -2.67
CA LEU A 5 -9.31 11.02 -1.96
C LEU A 5 -9.27 11.58 -0.54
N ASN A 6 -10.43 11.84 0.08
CA ASN A 6 -10.49 12.16 1.49
C ASN A 6 -10.29 10.90 2.32
N LEU A 7 -9.48 11.00 3.37
CA LEU A 7 -9.29 9.89 4.31
C LEU A 7 -10.60 9.62 5.04
N ILE A 8 -11.07 8.38 4.98
CA ILE A 8 -12.21 7.89 5.75
C ILE A 8 -11.72 7.36 7.09
N GLU A 9 -10.77 6.42 7.06
CA GLU A 9 -10.22 5.79 8.25
C GLU A 9 -8.84 5.18 7.95
N GLU A 10 -7.98 5.10 8.95
CA GLU A 10 -6.71 4.37 8.87
C GLU A 10 -6.93 2.90 9.24
N GLY A 11 -6.47 1.99 8.38
CA GLY A 11 -6.54 0.56 8.61
C GLY A 11 -5.52 0.04 9.63
N PRO A 12 -5.60 -1.24 9.99
CA PRO A 12 -4.71 -1.83 10.96
C PRO A 12 -3.25 -1.86 10.45
N VAL A 13 -2.31 -1.52 11.33
CA VAL A 13 -0.86 -1.63 11.08
C VAL A 13 -0.34 -2.87 11.78
N ILE A 14 -0.11 -3.95 11.03
CA ILE A 14 0.18 -5.28 11.57
C ILE A 14 1.60 -5.68 11.15
N ALA A 15 2.45 -6.03 12.13
CA ALA A 15 3.70 -6.71 11.86
C ALA A 15 3.46 -8.22 11.91
N ILE A 16 3.67 -8.93 10.82
CA ILE A 16 3.44 -10.38 10.73
C ILE A 16 4.68 -11.11 11.26
N LYS A 17 4.46 -12.09 12.13
CA LYS A 17 5.52 -12.96 12.64
C LYS A 17 6.23 -13.66 11.47
N THR A 18 7.52 -13.48 11.38
CA THR A 18 8.36 -14.02 10.31
C THR A 18 9.42 -14.94 10.90
N PRO A 19 9.75 -16.08 10.26
CA PRO A 19 10.84 -16.96 10.70
C PRO A 19 12.17 -16.18 10.80
N GLU A 20 12.94 -16.44 11.86
CA GLU A 20 14.22 -15.75 12.12
C GLU A 20 15.18 -15.86 10.93
N LYS A 21 15.24 -17.03 10.30
CA LYS A 21 16.03 -17.28 9.09
C LYS A 21 15.74 -16.26 7.97
N ALA A 22 14.49 -15.88 7.75
CA ALA A 22 14.13 -14.92 6.71
C ALA A 22 14.57 -13.49 7.07
N ILE A 23 14.71 -13.18 8.36
CA ILE A 23 15.27 -11.91 8.83
C ILE A 23 16.79 -11.91 8.64
N GLU A 24 17.46 -13.02 8.91
CA GLU A 24 18.91 -13.18 8.75
C GLU A 24 19.35 -13.18 7.28
N GLU A 25 18.49 -13.65 6.36
CA GLU A 25 18.75 -13.71 4.92
C GLU A 25 18.49 -12.38 4.19
N MET A 26 18.08 -11.31 4.89
CA MET A 26 17.94 -9.98 4.29
C MET A 26 19.30 -9.44 3.82
N ASP A 27 19.30 -8.77 2.66
CA ASP A 27 20.48 -8.02 2.22
C ASP A 27 20.79 -6.81 3.13
N ASP A 28 21.95 -6.19 2.95
CA ASP A 28 22.42 -5.09 3.78
C ASP A 28 21.49 -3.87 3.76
N TRP A 29 20.89 -3.57 2.59
CA TRP A 29 19.98 -2.45 2.46
C TRP A 29 18.69 -2.69 3.25
N ASN A 30 18.06 -3.85 3.06
CA ASN A 30 16.84 -4.23 3.78
C ASN A 30 17.08 -4.32 5.29
N THR A 31 18.21 -4.91 5.69
CA THR A 31 18.62 -5.02 7.10
C THR A 31 18.72 -3.63 7.75
N ASN A 32 19.42 -2.70 7.12
CA ASN A 32 19.59 -1.34 7.64
C ASN A 32 18.24 -0.59 7.68
N GLN A 33 17.45 -0.67 6.62
CA GLN A 33 16.16 0.03 6.52
C GLN A 33 15.15 -0.47 7.54
N HIS A 34 15.02 -1.79 7.68
CA HIS A 34 14.03 -2.38 8.59
C HIS A 34 14.42 -2.31 10.07
N ASN A 35 15.71 -2.31 10.38
CA ASN A 35 16.18 -2.00 11.74
C ASN A 35 15.92 -0.53 12.09
N LYS A 36 16.27 0.40 11.18
CA LYS A 36 16.04 1.84 11.38
C LYS A 36 14.55 2.19 11.57
N SER A 37 13.66 1.53 10.85
CA SER A 37 12.20 1.71 10.96
C SER A 37 11.57 1.01 12.18
N GLY A 38 12.33 0.20 12.91
CA GLY A 38 11.85 -0.62 14.02
C GLY A 38 10.97 -1.81 13.60
N LEU A 39 10.93 -2.13 12.28
CA LEU A 39 10.11 -3.23 11.78
C LEU A 39 10.59 -4.57 12.31
N VAL A 40 11.91 -4.81 12.36
CA VAL A 40 12.49 -6.06 12.87
C VAL A 40 12.07 -6.31 14.31
N ASP A 41 12.11 -5.29 15.17
CA ASP A 41 11.69 -5.41 16.56
C ASP A 41 10.20 -5.71 16.70
N ARG A 42 9.37 -5.10 15.85
CA ARG A 42 7.93 -5.37 15.81
C ARG A 42 7.63 -6.81 15.35
N ILE A 43 8.33 -7.29 14.33
CA ILE A 43 8.21 -8.66 13.83
C ILE A 43 8.57 -9.68 14.93
N LYS A 44 9.72 -9.46 15.61
CA LYS A 44 10.18 -10.37 16.69
C LYS A 44 9.21 -10.44 17.88
N LYS A 45 8.52 -9.34 18.17
CA LYS A 45 7.53 -9.27 19.26
C LYS A 45 6.13 -9.71 18.82
N SER A 46 5.90 -9.87 17.53
CA SER A 46 4.57 -10.21 17.00
C SER A 46 4.23 -11.68 17.18
N SER A 47 2.95 -11.93 17.45
CA SER A 47 2.34 -13.24 17.37
C SER A 47 1.43 -13.42 16.14
N TYR A 48 1.16 -12.35 15.41
CA TYR A 48 0.24 -12.37 14.27
C TYR A 48 0.79 -13.18 13.10
N THR A 49 -0.04 -14.07 12.59
CA THR A 49 0.19 -14.84 11.36
C THR A 49 -0.36 -14.10 10.13
N TYR A 50 -0.12 -14.63 8.94
CA TYR A 50 -0.80 -14.16 7.71
C TYR A 50 -2.31 -14.30 7.81
N PHE A 51 -2.80 -15.35 8.46
CA PHE A 51 -4.22 -15.56 8.66
C PHE A 51 -4.82 -14.47 9.56
N ASP A 52 -4.20 -14.17 10.69
CA ASP A 52 -4.67 -13.12 11.60
C ASP A 52 -4.69 -11.75 10.90
N ALA A 53 -3.64 -11.43 10.13
CA ALA A 53 -3.55 -10.19 9.38
C ALA A 53 -4.63 -10.09 8.31
N GLN A 54 -4.93 -11.19 7.61
CA GLN A 54 -6.01 -11.28 6.63
C GLN A 54 -7.36 -10.99 7.27
N GLU A 55 -7.70 -11.71 8.34
CA GLU A 55 -9.00 -11.57 9.01
C GLU A 55 -9.20 -10.17 9.59
N MET A 56 -8.20 -9.62 10.28
CA MET A 56 -8.26 -8.27 10.84
C MET A 56 -8.44 -7.21 9.74
N THR A 57 -7.80 -7.41 8.59
CA THR A 57 -7.92 -6.47 7.48
C THR A 57 -9.29 -6.58 6.80
N ILE A 58 -9.80 -7.79 6.60
CA ILE A 58 -11.15 -8.01 6.06
C ILE A 58 -12.21 -7.44 6.99
N GLU A 59 -12.12 -7.67 8.29
CA GLU A 59 -13.04 -7.10 9.29
C GLU A 59 -13.05 -5.56 9.25
N PHE A 60 -11.89 -4.95 9.06
CA PHE A 60 -11.79 -3.51 8.87
C PHE A 60 -12.49 -3.06 7.58
N LEU A 61 -12.22 -3.73 6.45
CA LEU A 61 -12.75 -3.36 5.14
C LEU A 61 -14.26 -3.55 5.04
N ASP A 62 -14.82 -4.62 5.62
CA ASP A 62 -16.27 -4.91 5.65
C ASP A 62 -17.10 -3.76 6.27
N LYS A 63 -16.50 -2.86 7.05
CA LYS A 63 -17.15 -1.68 7.62
C LYS A 63 -17.39 -0.58 6.58
N TYR A 64 -16.62 -0.54 5.51
CA TYR A 64 -16.57 0.59 4.58
C TYR A 64 -16.90 0.24 3.13
N ILE A 65 -16.63 -0.99 2.71
CA ILE A 65 -16.80 -1.41 1.32
C ILE A 65 -17.42 -2.81 1.21
N GLU A 66 -18.22 -3.01 0.17
CA GLU A 66 -18.73 -4.34 -0.20
C GLU A 66 -17.67 -5.14 -0.94
N ARG A 67 -17.70 -6.46 -0.75
CA ARG A 67 -16.81 -7.40 -1.45
C ARG A 67 -16.93 -7.27 -2.97
N ASN A 68 -15.82 -7.36 -3.67
CA ASN A 68 -15.69 -7.27 -5.13
C ASN A 68 -16.14 -5.93 -5.75
N LYS A 69 -16.27 -4.86 -4.97
CA LYS A 69 -16.68 -3.54 -5.48
C LYS A 69 -15.50 -2.57 -5.63
N SER A 70 -14.68 -2.44 -4.59
CA SER A 70 -13.56 -1.49 -4.61
C SER A 70 -12.33 -2.07 -5.31
N PRO A 71 -11.68 -1.35 -6.21
CA PRO A 71 -10.35 -1.71 -6.68
C PRO A 71 -9.33 -1.65 -5.54
N MET A 72 -8.26 -2.43 -5.64
CA MET A 72 -7.10 -2.26 -4.79
C MET A 72 -6.30 -1.07 -5.30
N CYS A 73 -6.01 -0.10 -4.41
CA CYS A 73 -5.36 1.16 -4.77
C CYS A 73 -3.99 1.29 -4.11
N GLY A 74 -3.03 1.85 -4.82
CA GLY A 74 -1.69 2.12 -4.26
C GLY A 74 -0.67 2.47 -5.34
N SER A 75 0.60 2.48 -4.98
CA SER A 75 1.72 2.74 -5.89
C SER A 75 2.52 1.46 -6.10
N GLY A 76 2.52 0.93 -7.33
CA GLY A 76 3.09 -0.38 -7.64
C GLY A 76 2.24 -1.54 -7.10
N ILE A 77 0.94 -1.31 -6.95
CA ILE A 77 -0.01 -2.17 -6.24
C ILE A 77 -0.10 -3.60 -6.80
N CYS A 78 0.33 -3.82 -8.03
CA CYS A 78 0.39 -5.16 -8.61
C CYS A 78 1.35 -6.09 -7.85
N GLN A 79 2.40 -5.56 -7.21
CA GLN A 79 3.31 -6.36 -6.39
C GLN A 79 2.64 -6.76 -5.08
N ASP A 80 1.99 -5.82 -4.39
CA ASP A 80 1.21 -6.11 -3.19
C ASP A 80 0.16 -7.17 -3.47
N ARG A 81 -0.57 -7.03 -4.59
CA ARG A 81 -1.59 -7.99 -4.99
C ARG A 81 -1.03 -9.40 -5.23
N ARG A 82 0.17 -9.53 -5.80
CA ARG A 82 0.84 -10.83 -5.95
C ARG A 82 1.15 -11.48 -4.61
N PHE A 83 1.62 -10.70 -3.63
CA PHE A 83 1.86 -11.20 -2.27
C PHE A 83 0.57 -11.60 -1.57
N LEU A 84 -0.48 -10.77 -1.68
CA LEU A 84 -1.79 -11.09 -1.11
C LEU A 84 -2.37 -12.37 -1.72
N ALA A 85 -2.34 -12.53 -3.04
CA ALA A 85 -2.82 -13.73 -3.71
C ALA A 85 -2.11 -15.02 -3.22
N ARG A 86 -0.82 -14.90 -2.86
CA ARG A 86 -0.04 -16.02 -2.34
C ARG A 86 -0.24 -16.28 -0.85
N CYS A 87 -0.28 -15.21 -0.04
CA CYS A 87 -0.18 -15.32 1.41
C CYS A 87 -1.50 -15.06 2.14
N MET A 88 -2.40 -14.28 1.54
CA MET A 88 -3.69 -13.84 2.08
C MET A 88 -4.78 -13.84 0.99
N PRO A 89 -5.11 -15.02 0.42
CA PRO A 89 -5.95 -15.10 -0.79
C PRO A 89 -7.38 -14.63 -0.58
N ASP A 90 -7.94 -14.71 0.63
CA ASP A 90 -9.29 -14.21 0.89
C ASP A 90 -9.34 -12.69 0.92
N LEU A 91 -8.28 -12.05 1.41
CA LEU A 91 -8.11 -10.61 1.34
C LEU A 91 -7.91 -10.14 -0.11
N GLU A 92 -7.14 -10.87 -0.91
CA GLU A 92 -6.99 -10.55 -2.34
C GLU A 92 -8.34 -10.62 -3.06
N ARG A 93 -9.12 -11.67 -2.85
CA ARG A 93 -10.46 -11.86 -3.44
C ARG A 93 -11.52 -10.90 -2.89
N PHE A 94 -11.25 -10.23 -1.79
CA PHE A 94 -12.14 -9.22 -1.24
C PHE A 94 -12.27 -8.01 -2.17
N PHE A 95 -11.19 -7.64 -2.86
CA PHE A 95 -11.15 -6.51 -3.77
C PHE A 95 -11.69 -6.86 -5.15
N HIS A 96 -12.16 -5.85 -5.87
CA HIS A 96 -12.43 -5.98 -7.29
C HIS A 96 -11.15 -6.36 -8.06
N TYR A 97 -11.25 -7.08 -9.18
CA TYR A 97 -10.09 -7.54 -9.96
C TYR A 97 -9.24 -6.40 -10.57
N ARG A 98 -9.82 -5.20 -10.72
CA ARG A 98 -9.10 -4.02 -11.21
C ARG A 98 -8.27 -3.38 -10.10
N ASN A 99 -7.19 -2.73 -10.54
CA ASN A 99 -6.35 -1.91 -9.67
C ASN A 99 -6.49 -0.43 -10.04
N LEU A 100 -6.25 0.45 -9.06
CA LEU A 100 -5.93 1.84 -9.29
C LEU A 100 -4.48 2.02 -8.87
N ASP A 101 -3.56 2.07 -9.85
CA ASP A 101 -2.13 2.14 -9.62
C ASP A 101 -1.59 3.53 -9.92
N VAL A 102 -1.18 4.25 -8.89
CA VAL A 102 -0.60 5.60 -8.98
C VAL A 102 0.71 5.59 -9.77
N SER A 103 1.48 4.49 -9.71
CA SER A 103 2.70 4.34 -10.50
C SER A 103 2.43 4.38 -12.01
N THR A 104 1.29 3.85 -12.47
CA THR A 104 0.91 3.93 -13.88
C THR A 104 0.69 5.38 -14.30
N ILE A 105 0.00 6.18 -13.49
CA ILE A 105 -0.21 7.61 -13.75
C ILE A 105 1.13 8.34 -13.77
N LYS A 106 2.00 8.08 -12.81
CA LYS A 106 3.37 8.61 -12.75
C LYS A 106 4.16 8.33 -14.02
N GLU A 107 4.10 7.11 -14.52
CA GLU A 107 4.79 6.71 -15.76
C GLU A 107 4.26 7.47 -17.00
N ILE A 108 2.95 7.70 -17.07
CA ILE A 108 2.32 8.51 -18.12
C ILE A 108 2.78 9.96 -18.00
N VAL A 109 2.73 10.53 -16.80
CA VAL A 109 3.15 11.91 -16.53
C VAL A 109 4.61 12.15 -16.88
N ASN A 110 5.50 11.24 -16.51
CA ASN A 110 6.92 11.34 -16.82
C ASN A 110 7.20 11.40 -18.34
N ARG A 111 6.36 10.75 -19.16
CA ARG A 111 6.50 10.71 -20.62
C ARG A 111 5.87 11.91 -21.32
N TRP A 112 4.69 12.30 -20.88
CA TRP A 112 3.91 13.33 -21.59
C TRP A 112 4.08 14.72 -20.99
N TYR A 113 4.43 14.80 -19.69
CA TYR A 113 4.58 16.06 -18.94
C TYR A 113 5.88 16.07 -18.13
N PRO A 114 7.07 15.97 -18.78
CA PRO A 114 8.36 15.74 -18.11
C PRO A 114 8.75 16.82 -17.09
N ASN A 115 8.16 18.00 -17.21
CA ASN A 115 8.40 19.12 -16.30
C ASN A 115 7.55 19.05 -15.02
N ILE A 116 6.53 18.19 -14.97
CA ILE A 116 5.69 18.00 -13.80
C ILE A 116 6.31 16.92 -12.93
N LYS A 117 6.70 17.28 -11.71
CA LYS A 117 7.33 16.36 -10.76
C LYS A 117 6.69 16.47 -9.41
N PHE A 118 6.19 15.35 -8.89
CA PHE A 118 5.82 15.21 -7.49
C PHE A 118 7.07 14.96 -6.65
N LYS A 119 7.26 15.73 -5.59
CA LYS A 119 8.37 15.53 -4.64
C LYS A 119 7.90 14.66 -3.50
N LYS A 120 8.50 13.50 -3.35
CA LYS A 120 8.27 12.57 -2.24
C LYS A 120 9.46 12.62 -1.29
N ASP A 121 9.18 12.60 0.03
CA ASP A 121 10.19 12.38 1.06
C ASP A 121 10.09 10.92 1.54
N PRO A 122 10.92 10.01 1.03
CA PRO A 122 10.78 8.59 1.27
C PRO A 122 11.19 8.24 2.69
N GLN A 123 10.23 7.96 3.55
CA GLN A 123 10.47 7.47 4.91
C GLN A 123 10.46 5.94 5.01
N HIS A 124 9.99 5.24 3.97
CA HIS A 124 9.89 3.77 3.91
C HIS A 124 9.15 3.14 5.10
N LEU A 125 8.11 3.81 5.55
CA LEU A 125 7.13 3.30 6.50
C LEU A 125 5.82 3.03 5.75
N ALA A 126 5.27 1.83 5.84
CA ALA A 126 4.11 1.41 5.04
C ALA A 126 2.93 2.40 5.08
N LEU A 127 2.57 2.89 6.27
CA LEU A 127 1.50 3.87 6.41
C LEU A 127 1.85 5.21 5.74
N GLN A 128 3.11 5.67 5.87
CA GLN A 128 3.55 6.90 5.24
C GLN A 128 3.59 6.75 3.71
N ASP A 129 4.04 5.60 3.21
CA ASP A 129 4.07 5.31 1.77
C ASP A 129 2.66 5.30 1.16
N ILE A 130 1.63 4.85 1.92
CA ILE A 130 0.23 4.94 1.52
C ILE A 130 -0.23 6.40 1.47
N LYS A 131 0.06 7.20 2.49
CA LYS A 131 -0.28 8.63 2.53
C LYS A 131 0.37 9.40 1.38
N ASP A 132 1.64 9.15 1.14
CA ASP A 132 2.38 9.73 0.01
C ASP A 132 1.77 9.35 -1.35
N SER A 133 1.28 8.11 -1.49
CA SER A 133 0.61 7.66 -2.71
C SER A 133 -0.72 8.37 -2.95
N ILE A 134 -1.47 8.63 -1.87
CA ILE A 134 -2.71 9.42 -1.93
C ILE A 134 -2.39 10.86 -2.33
N ASP A 135 -1.37 11.47 -1.73
CA ASP A 135 -0.98 12.86 -2.02
C ASP A 135 -0.40 12.99 -3.43
N GLU A 136 0.35 12.01 -3.92
CA GLU A 136 0.82 11.94 -5.31
C GLU A 136 -0.36 11.89 -6.28
N LEU A 137 -1.39 11.09 -6.01
CA LEU A 137 -2.59 11.03 -6.85
C LEU A 137 -3.39 12.34 -6.81
N LYS A 138 -3.55 12.97 -5.63
CA LYS A 138 -4.16 14.31 -5.51
C LYS A 138 -3.40 15.35 -6.32
N PHE A 139 -2.08 15.31 -6.27
CA PHE A 139 -1.23 16.21 -7.04
C PHE A 139 -1.48 16.06 -8.55
N TYR A 140 -1.50 14.82 -9.07
CA TYR A 140 -1.78 14.57 -10.49
C TYR A 140 -3.20 14.99 -10.86
N ARG A 141 -4.20 14.71 -10.01
CA ARG A 141 -5.58 15.15 -10.23
C ARG A 141 -5.67 16.66 -10.41
N ASN A 142 -5.03 17.43 -9.55
CA ASN A 142 -5.12 18.89 -9.55
C ASN A 142 -4.23 19.56 -10.62
N THR A 143 -3.23 18.83 -11.15
CA THR A 143 -2.24 19.42 -12.07
C THR A 143 -2.48 19.03 -13.52
N ILE A 144 -3.01 17.84 -13.77
CA ILE A 144 -3.04 17.23 -15.12
C ILE A 144 -4.44 16.92 -15.58
N PHE A 145 -5.31 16.41 -14.69
CA PHE A 145 -6.67 16.09 -15.08
C PHE A 145 -7.51 17.37 -15.09
N ALA A 146 -7.98 17.79 -16.27
CA ALA A 146 -8.84 18.95 -16.40
C ALA A 146 -10.20 18.67 -15.75
N ASP A 147 -10.76 19.65 -15.08
CA ASP A 147 -12.17 19.63 -14.69
C ASP A 147 -13.02 19.69 -15.96
N ILE A 148 -13.68 18.59 -16.28
CA ILE A 148 -14.70 18.57 -17.32
C ILE A 148 -15.94 19.15 -16.69
N THR A 149 -16.11 20.46 -16.81
CA THR A 149 -17.36 21.17 -16.49
C THR A 149 -18.37 21.01 -17.61
#